data_3f74ee4a2658d902ff0ad88053d28b4c
#
_entry.id   3f74ee4a2658d902ff0ad88053d28b4c
#
_cell.length_a   1.000
_cell.length_b   1.000
_cell.length_c   1.000
_cell.angle_alpha   90.00
_cell.angle_beta   90.00
_cell.angle_gamma   90.00
#
_symmetry.space_group_name_H-M   'P 1'
#
loop_
_entity.id
_entity.type
_entity.pdbx_description
1 polymer ?
#
loop_
_entity_poly.entity_id
_entity_poly.type
_entity_poly.pdbx_seq_one_letter_code
_entity_poly.pdbx_strand_id
1 'polypeptide(L)'
;MSRFQVKKVAVLGAGVMGAQIAAHLVNVKVPVVLFDLPAKEGPKNGIVTRAIDGLKKLKPAPLGVATDAVLIGQANYEEHLEQLRDCDLIIEAIAERMDWKLDLYKKIAPFIAPHAIVASNTSGLSITKLSEALPEEIKPRFCGIHFFNPPRYMALVELINTPTTQPAILDDLEAFVTSNLGKGVVRAKDSPNFIANRVGIAGMLATMKEVTNFGLTFDVVDDLTGKKLGRASSGTFRTADVVGLDTMAHVIKTLQDTLTLETDPFYESFATPEVLKTLLEMGNLGQKTKAGFFKKVGRDVMRFNLTSKEYEPGGQKADEVYARMLKKPAAERLKLLRDSDGAQGQFLWATLRNSFHYAAVHLASIADNARDVDFCMRWGFGMKQGPFELWQEAGWLEVANMVKADIDAGKALCSAPLPDWVFNGPVAEAGGVHTPAGSWNPTTGTFVPVRSLPVYARQHFPESVLGANAPSAATAGKTIHEDSAIRLWTLDDEVLIASIKTKMHAIGTGVVEGLEKGVELAEADYKGLVIWSNDEMFSAGADLQSMLPAFMMGGVKAIDAA
;
A
#
# COMPACT_ATOMS: atom_id res chain seq x y z
N MET A 1 -29.54 -14.72 -3.98
CA MET A 1 -28.89 -13.53 -4.57
C MET A 1 -27.92 -14.00 -5.64
N SER A 2 -28.05 -13.51 -6.89
CA SER A 2 -27.06 -13.83 -7.93
C SER A 2 -25.73 -13.23 -7.51
N ARG A 3 -24.70 -14.06 -7.38
CA ARG A 3 -23.37 -13.64 -7.00
C ARG A 3 -22.78 -12.89 -8.20
N PHE A 4 -22.41 -11.61 -8.05
CA PHE A 4 -21.68 -10.88 -9.09
C PHE A 4 -20.41 -11.67 -9.46
N GLN A 5 -20.24 -11.93 -10.74
CA GLN A 5 -19.09 -12.67 -11.28
C GLN A 5 -18.48 -11.86 -12.41
N VAL A 6 -17.19 -11.56 -12.28
CA VAL A 6 -16.42 -10.94 -13.34
C VAL A 6 -15.86 -12.04 -14.25
N LYS A 7 -16.45 -12.22 -15.41
CA LYS A 7 -16.05 -13.20 -16.43
C LYS A 7 -15.09 -12.62 -17.45
N LYS A 8 -15.21 -11.31 -17.73
CA LYS A 8 -14.37 -10.59 -18.69
C LYS A 8 -14.21 -9.14 -18.27
N VAL A 9 -12.99 -8.62 -18.37
CA VAL A 9 -12.65 -7.23 -18.06
C VAL A 9 -12.13 -6.54 -19.30
N ALA A 10 -12.57 -5.30 -19.56
CA ALA A 10 -11.89 -4.40 -20.46
C ALA A 10 -11.00 -3.41 -19.67
N VAL A 11 -9.76 -3.24 -20.12
CA VAL A 11 -8.88 -2.20 -19.61
C VAL A 11 -8.64 -1.18 -20.71
N LEU A 12 -8.99 0.08 -20.46
CA LEU A 12 -8.92 1.17 -21.42
C LEU A 12 -7.68 2.01 -21.17
N GLY A 13 -6.72 1.96 -22.09
CA GLY A 13 -5.41 2.59 -21.99
C GLY A 13 -4.30 1.56 -21.74
N ALA A 14 -3.39 1.44 -22.71
CA ALA A 14 -2.24 0.53 -22.66
C ALA A 14 -0.96 1.22 -22.15
N GLY A 15 -1.13 2.25 -21.30
CA GLY A 15 -0.04 2.88 -20.55
C GLY A 15 0.52 1.98 -19.45
N VAL A 16 1.40 2.56 -18.63
CA VAL A 16 2.10 1.82 -17.55
C VAL A 16 1.10 1.10 -16.62
N MET A 17 0.04 1.79 -16.17
CA MET A 17 -0.94 1.19 -15.27
C MET A 17 -1.85 0.20 -15.97
N GLY A 18 -2.46 0.58 -17.10
CA GLY A 18 -3.42 -0.28 -17.77
C GLY A 18 -2.83 -1.60 -18.24
N ALA A 19 -1.63 -1.60 -18.84
CA ALA A 19 -0.96 -2.83 -19.23
C ALA A 19 -0.64 -3.74 -18.03
N GLN A 20 -0.22 -3.18 -16.89
CA GLN A 20 0.09 -3.95 -15.68
C GLN A 20 -1.18 -4.44 -14.95
N ILE A 21 -2.29 -3.68 -15.00
CA ILE A 21 -3.60 -4.13 -14.50
C ILE A 21 -4.08 -5.32 -15.34
N ALA A 22 -3.98 -5.24 -16.68
CA ALA A 22 -4.32 -6.35 -17.57
C ALA A 22 -3.45 -7.60 -17.27
N ALA A 23 -2.14 -7.42 -17.06
CA ALA A 23 -1.25 -8.50 -16.65
C ALA A 23 -1.67 -9.14 -15.31
N HIS A 24 -2.08 -8.32 -14.33
CA HIS A 24 -2.51 -8.83 -13.02
C HIS A 24 -3.83 -9.62 -13.12
N LEU A 25 -4.76 -9.19 -13.94
CA LEU A 25 -5.99 -9.93 -14.24
C LEU A 25 -5.69 -11.30 -14.88
N VAL A 26 -4.78 -11.34 -15.84
CA VAL A 26 -4.35 -12.60 -16.49
C VAL A 26 -3.64 -13.53 -15.50
N ASN A 27 -2.86 -13.02 -14.56
CA ASN A 27 -2.21 -13.84 -13.52
C ASN A 27 -3.23 -14.67 -12.72
N VAL A 28 -4.44 -14.18 -12.53
CA VAL A 28 -5.54 -14.85 -11.82
C VAL A 28 -6.56 -15.48 -12.78
N LYS A 29 -6.18 -15.62 -14.07
CA LYS A 29 -6.97 -16.27 -15.12
C LYS A 29 -8.32 -15.59 -15.38
N VAL A 30 -8.43 -14.30 -15.15
CA VAL A 30 -9.57 -13.48 -15.57
C VAL A 30 -9.34 -13.03 -17.01
N PRO A 31 -10.24 -13.36 -17.95
CA PRO A 31 -10.15 -12.90 -19.32
C PRO A 31 -10.16 -11.36 -19.40
N VAL A 32 -9.19 -10.81 -20.13
CA VAL A 32 -9.02 -9.35 -20.25
C VAL A 32 -8.80 -8.95 -21.70
N VAL A 33 -9.37 -7.81 -22.10
CA VAL A 33 -9.07 -7.12 -23.35
C VAL A 33 -8.50 -5.75 -23.04
N LEU A 34 -7.32 -5.47 -23.60
CA LEU A 34 -6.61 -4.19 -23.42
C LEU A 34 -6.84 -3.32 -24.66
N PHE A 35 -7.33 -2.11 -24.41
CA PHE A 35 -7.63 -1.10 -25.44
C PHE A 35 -6.62 0.04 -25.44
N ASP A 36 -6.35 0.59 -26.62
CA ASP A 36 -5.72 1.91 -26.78
C ASP A 36 -6.14 2.56 -28.09
N LEU A 37 -5.60 3.72 -28.39
CA LEU A 37 -5.73 4.36 -29.68
C LEU A 37 -5.18 3.47 -30.81
N PRO A 38 -5.74 3.52 -32.01
CA PRO A 38 -5.15 2.85 -33.15
C PRO A 38 -3.78 3.46 -33.47
N ALA A 39 -2.81 2.64 -33.81
CA ALA A 39 -1.51 3.11 -34.25
C ALA A 39 -1.64 3.89 -35.56
N LYS A 40 -0.94 5.02 -35.66
CA LYS A 40 -0.92 5.85 -36.88
C LYS A 40 -0.22 5.13 -38.05
N GLU A 41 0.76 4.30 -37.74
CA GLU A 41 1.55 3.54 -38.70
C GLU A 41 1.60 2.06 -38.28
N GLY A 42 1.61 1.17 -39.25
CA GLY A 42 1.66 -0.28 -39.03
C GLY A 42 0.32 -0.88 -38.60
N PRO A 43 0.33 -2.05 -37.92
CA PRO A 43 -0.89 -2.71 -37.47
C PRO A 43 -1.68 -1.83 -36.49
N LYS A 44 -3.00 -1.74 -36.64
CA LYS A 44 -3.88 -0.87 -35.84
C LYS A 44 -3.73 -1.08 -34.33
N ASN A 45 -3.53 -2.32 -33.87
CA ASN A 45 -3.29 -2.64 -32.46
C ASN A 45 -1.82 -2.49 -32.01
N GLY A 46 -0.95 -1.87 -32.81
CA GLY A 46 0.49 -1.77 -32.56
C GLY A 46 0.89 -1.10 -31.24
N ILE A 47 0.05 -0.19 -30.69
CA ILE A 47 0.28 0.41 -29.37
C ILE A 47 0.11 -0.65 -28.28
N VAL A 48 -1.00 -1.37 -28.32
CA VAL A 48 -1.31 -2.44 -27.35
C VAL A 48 -0.31 -3.58 -27.45
N THR A 49 0.07 -3.99 -28.67
CA THR A 49 1.09 -5.03 -28.89
C THR A 49 2.40 -4.66 -28.23
N ARG A 50 2.90 -3.44 -28.45
CA ARG A 50 4.16 -2.97 -27.81
C ARG A 50 4.05 -2.92 -26.28
N ALA A 51 2.89 -2.51 -25.75
CA ALA A 51 2.68 -2.49 -24.30
C ALA A 51 2.76 -3.89 -23.70
N ILE A 52 2.11 -4.88 -24.30
CA ILE A 52 2.13 -6.30 -23.88
C ILE A 52 3.55 -6.88 -23.98
N ASP A 53 4.28 -6.61 -25.06
CA ASP A 53 5.67 -7.05 -25.19
C ASP A 53 6.60 -6.39 -24.17
N GLY A 54 6.30 -5.14 -23.80
CA GLY A 54 6.97 -4.41 -22.73
C GLY A 54 6.86 -5.09 -21.38
N LEU A 55 5.70 -5.68 -21.05
CA LEU A 55 5.47 -6.38 -19.77
C LEU A 55 6.50 -7.48 -19.48
N LYS A 56 6.94 -8.18 -20.52
CA LYS A 56 7.93 -9.28 -20.40
C LYS A 56 9.31 -8.81 -19.94
N LYS A 57 9.61 -7.52 -20.08
CA LYS A 57 10.93 -6.90 -19.79
C LYS A 57 10.95 -6.15 -18.46
N LEU A 58 9.80 -5.88 -17.86
CA LEU A 58 9.70 -5.10 -16.62
C LEU A 58 10.26 -5.87 -15.42
N LYS A 59 10.86 -5.12 -14.51
CA LYS A 59 11.30 -5.60 -13.19
C LYS A 59 10.82 -4.61 -12.12
N PRO A 60 10.11 -5.11 -11.10
CA PRO A 60 9.68 -6.50 -10.89
C PRO A 60 8.69 -6.97 -11.97
N ALA A 61 8.65 -8.28 -12.24
CA ALA A 61 7.85 -8.85 -13.31
C ALA A 61 6.34 -8.72 -13.06
N PRO A 62 5.56 -8.05 -13.93
CA PRO A 62 4.11 -7.93 -13.75
C PRO A 62 3.35 -9.23 -14.03
N LEU A 63 3.88 -10.09 -14.90
CA LEU A 63 3.34 -11.42 -15.19
C LEU A 63 3.94 -12.47 -14.27
N GLY A 64 3.12 -13.37 -13.75
CA GLY A 64 3.55 -14.54 -13.00
C GLY A 64 4.26 -15.54 -13.90
N VAL A 65 3.72 -15.74 -15.09
CA VAL A 65 4.29 -16.56 -16.17
C VAL A 65 4.37 -15.69 -17.42
N ALA A 66 5.56 -15.47 -17.95
CA ALA A 66 5.77 -14.56 -19.09
C ALA A 66 4.98 -14.94 -20.35
N THR A 67 4.74 -16.23 -20.57
CA THR A 67 3.95 -16.75 -21.71
C THR A 67 2.47 -16.40 -21.61
N ASP A 68 1.94 -16.12 -20.41
CA ASP A 68 0.54 -15.74 -20.22
C ASP A 68 0.20 -14.37 -20.85
N ALA A 69 1.20 -13.60 -21.28
CA ALA A 69 0.99 -12.37 -22.04
C ALA A 69 0.09 -12.56 -23.29
N VAL A 70 0.09 -13.76 -23.89
CA VAL A 70 -0.76 -14.08 -25.06
C VAL A 70 -2.25 -14.13 -24.72
N LEU A 71 -2.61 -14.25 -23.43
CA LEU A 71 -3.99 -14.26 -22.95
C LEU A 71 -4.60 -12.87 -22.86
N ILE A 72 -3.80 -11.81 -23.02
CA ILE A 72 -4.30 -10.43 -23.05
C ILE A 72 -4.84 -10.16 -24.46
N GLY A 73 -6.15 -10.02 -24.58
CA GLY A 73 -6.81 -9.60 -25.84
C GLY A 73 -6.37 -8.19 -26.24
N GLN A 74 -6.21 -7.97 -27.54
CA GLN A 74 -5.74 -6.69 -28.08
C GLN A 74 -6.88 -5.99 -28.83
N ALA A 75 -7.12 -4.73 -28.52
CA ALA A 75 -8.19 -3.95 -29.11
C ALA A 75 -7.81 -2.48 -29.30
N ASN A 76 -8.55 -1.77 -30.17
CA ASN A 76 -8.46 -0.33 -30.31
C ASN A 76 -9.84 0.32 -30.35
N TYR A 77 -9.89 1.62 -30.08
CA TYR A 77 -11.15 2.37 -29.97
C TYR A 77 -11.86 2.65 -31.32
N GLU A 78 -11.32 2.25 -32.46
CA GLU A 78 -11.96 2.41 -33.76
C GLU A 78 -12.68 1.14 -34.24
N GLU A 79 -12.07 0.00 -34.05
CA GLU A 79 -12.51 -1.27 -34.66
C GLU A 79 -13.16 -2.24 -33.65
N HIS A 80 -12.98 -2.06 -32.34
CA HIS A 80 -13.27 -3.13 -31.39
C HIS A 80 -14.22 -2.74 -30.25
N LEU A 81 -14.88 -1.57 -30.30
CA LEU A 81 -15.75 -1.11 -29.19
C LEU A 81 -16.89 -2.08 -28.87
N GLU A 82 -17.38 -2.85 -29.86
CA GLU A 82 -18.41 -3.88 -29.63
C GLU A 82 -17.98 -4.94 -28.60
N GLN A 83 -16.67 -5.17 -28.39
CA GLN A 83 -16.19 -6.12 -27.39
C GLN A 83 -16.49 -5.68 -25.93
N LEU A 84 -16.81 -4.41 -25.71
CA LEU A 84 -17.22 -3.89 -24.39
C LEU A 84 -18.57 -4.47 -23.96
N ARG A 85 -19.43 -4.88 -24.89
CA ARG A 85 -20.74 -5.48 -24.59
C ARG A 85 -20.65 -6.81 -23.86
N ASP A 86 -19.50 -7.49 -23.97
CA ASP A 86 -19.25 -8.78 -23.33
C ASP A 86 -18.50 -8.65 -21.99
N CYS A 87 -18.19 -7.42 -21.55
CA CYS A 87 -17.42 -7.18 -20.33
C CYS A 87 -18.33 -6.91 -19.14
N ASP A 88 -17.99 -7.50 -18.01
CA ASP A 88 -18.67 -7.28 -16.72
C ASP A 88 -18.07 -6.09 -15.95
N LEU A 89 -16.79 -5.79 -16.22
CA LEU A 89 -16.04 -4.69 -15.61
C LEU A 89 -15.20 -3.98 -16.67
N ILE A 90 -15.28 -2.65 -16.68
CA ILE A 90 -14.50 -1.79 -17.56
C ILE A 90 -13.64 -0.88 -16.66
N ILE A 91 -12.31 -0.99 -16.74
CA ILE A 91 -11.37 -0.19 -15.98
C ILE A 91 -10.70 0.81 -16.91
N GLU A 92 -10.97 2.09 -16.73
CA GLU A 92 -10.31 3.16 -17.48
C GLU A 92 -8.99 3.53 -16.80
N ALA A 93 -7.91 3.52 -17.58
CA ALA A 93 -6.54 3.81 -17.16
C ALA A 93 -5.75 4.61 -18.23
N ILE A 94 -6.44 5.55 -18.94
CA ILE A 94 -5.78 6.46 -19.87
C ILE A 94 -5.05 7.59 -19.14
N ALA A 95 -4.42 8.51 -19.89
CA ALA A 95 -3.71 9.64 -19.33
C ALA A 95 -4.58 10.48 -18.37
N GLU A 96 -3.94 11.07 -17.35
CA GLU A 96 -4.57 11.83 -16.26
C GLU A 96 -5.01 13.22 -16.75
N ARG A 97 -5.96 13.21 -17.69
CA ARG A 97 -6.54 14.40 -18.31
C ARG A 97 -8.06 14.30 -18.30
N MET A 98 -8.69 15.25 -17.62
CA MET A 98 -10.16 15.29 -17.49
C MET A 98 -10.85 15.29 -18.84
N ASP A 99 -10.46 16.17 -19.75
CA ASP A 99 -11.04 16.31 -21.09
C ASP A 99 -10.98 14.99 -21.89
N TRP A 100 -9.85 14.30 -21.89
CA TRP A 100 -9.70 13.04 -22.61
C TRP A 100 -10.54 11.91 -22.01
N LYS A 101 -10.66 11.86 -20.70
CA LYS A 101 -11.48 10.86 -20.01
C LYS A 101 -12.97 11.10 -20.29
N LEU A 102 -13.43 12.35 -20.24
CA LEU A 102 -14.83 12.70 -20.56
C LEU A 102 -15.18 12.34 -22.00
N ASP A 103 -14.30 12.62 -22.96
CA ASP A 103 -14.51 12.26 -24.38
C ASP A 103 -14.51 10.75 -24.58
N LEU A 104 -13.64 10.01 -23.90
CA LEU A 104 -13.64 8.55 -23.96
C LEU A 104 -14.95 7.97 -23.41
N TYR A 105 -15.45 8.47 -22.26
CA TYR A 105 -16.71 7.99 -21.69
C TYR A 105 -17.90 8.20 -22.60
N LYS A 106 -18.01 9.36 -23.26
CA LYS A 106 -19.04 9.61 -24.29
C LYS A 106 -18.94 8.62 -25.42
N LYS A 107 -17.71 8.32 -25.88
CA LYS A 107 -17.46 7.41 -27.01
C LYS A 107 -17.85 5.97 -26.68
N ILE A 108 -17.54 5.47 -25.49
CA ILE A 108 -17.78 4.08 -25.10
C ILE A 108 -19.19 3.82 -24.56
N ALA A 109 -19.90 4.84 -24.08
CA ALA A 109 -21.20 4.69 -23.43
C ALA A 109 -22.21 3.82 -24.21
N PRO A 110 -22.35 3.92 -25.55
CA PRO A 110 -23.27 3.08 -26.32
C PRO A 110 -22.93 1.58 -26.35
N PHE A 111 -21.72 1.23 -25.94
CA PHE A 111 -21.18 -0.15 -25.97
C PHE A 111 -21.10 -0.80 -24.60
N ILE A 112 -21.42 -0.07 -23.53
CA ILE A 112 -21.38 -0.58 -22.16
C ILE A 112 -22.59 -1.48 -21.90
N ALA A 113 -22.34 -2.71 -21.49
CA ALA A 113 -23.41 -3.65 -21.15
C ALA A 113 -24.25 -3.15 -19.95
N PRO A 114 -25.57 -3.43 -19.91
CA PRO A 114 -26.45 -2.96 -18.83
C PRO A 114 -26.04 -3.43 -17.42
N HIS A 115 -25.30 -4.53 -17.31
CA HIS A 115 -24.81 -5.10 -16.06
C HIS A 115 -23.37 -4.70 -15.71
N ALA A 116 -22.63 -4.12 -16.66
CA ALA A 116 -21.21 -3.84 -16.50
C ALA A 116 -20.96 -2.71 -15.49
N ILE A 117 -19.97 -2.90 -14.65
CA ILE A 117 -19.43 -1.84 -13.78
C ILE A 117 -18.36 -1.08 -14.57
N VAL A 118 -18.40 0.25 -14.50
CA VAL A 118 -17.39 1.12 -15.09
C VAL A 118 -16.59 1.79 -13.97
N ALA A 119 -15.29 1.72 -14.06
CA ALA A 119 -14.43 2.29 -13.02
C ALA A 119 -13.24 3.05 -13.62
N SER A 120 -12.86 4.17 -13.01
CA SER A 120 -11.67 4.93 -13.37
C SER A 120 -10.50 4.63 -12.43
N ASN A 121 -9.32 4.39 -13.01
CA ASN A 121 -8.06 4.26 -12.27
C ASN A 121 -7.33 5.60 -12.11
N THR A 122 -8.05 6.72 -12.18
CA THR A 122 -7.44 8.04 -11.91
C THR A 122 -6.81 8.08 -10.53
N SER A 123 -5.72 8.84 -10.38
CA SER A 123 -5.01 8.98 -9.10
C SER A 123 -5.43 10.22 -8.30
N GLY A 124 -6.18 11.16 -8.91
CA GLY A 124 -6.50 12.41 -8.23
C GLY A 124 -7.60 13.26 -8.85
N LEU A 125 -8.11 12.89 -10.03
CA LEU A 125 -9.25 13.59 -10.62
C LEU A 125 -10.54 13.19 -9.90
N SER A 126 -11.48 14.13 -9.76
CA SER A 126 -12.77 13.85 -9.13
C SER A 126 -13.56 12.80 -9.92
N ILE A 127 -13.88 11.70 -9.28
CA ILE A 127 -14.71 10.62 -9.81
C ILE A 127 -16.12 11.13 -10.10
N THR A 128 -16.65 12.00 -9.25
CA THR A 128 -17.96 12.64 -9.43
C THR A 128 -18.00 13.44 -10.74
N LYS A 129 -16.99 14.30 -10.99
CA LYS A 129 -16.92 15.05 -12.26
C LYS A 129 -16.76 14.14 -13.47
N LEU A 130 -15.99 13.07 -13.36
CA LEU A 130 -15.87 12.09 -14.44
C LEU A 130 -17.20 11.42 -14.75
N SER A 131 -18.05 11.16 -13.76
CA SER A 131 -19.36 10.55 -13.95
C SER A 131 -20.33 11.41 -14.76
N GLU A 132 -20.12 12.73 -14.81
CA GLU A 132 -21.01 13.67 -15.52
C GLU A 132 -21.07 13.41 -17.04
N ALA A 133 -20.03 12.80 -17.63
CA ALA A 133 -20.00 12.44 -19.04
C ALA A 133 -20.76 11.14 -19.37
N LEU A 134 -21.20 10.40 -18.37
CA LEU A 134 -21.90 9.15 -18.55
C LEU A 134 -23.42 9.36 -18.57
N PRO A 135 -24.18 8.56 -19.34
CA PRO A 135 -25.62 8.51 -19.26
C PRO A 135 -26.14 8.16 -17.86
N GLU A 136 -27.33 8.66 -17.51
CA GLU A 136 -27.90 8.49 -16.15
C GLU A 136 -28.04 7.01 -15.74
N GLU A 137 -28.31 6.12 -16.68
CA GLU A 137 -28.42 4.67 -16.42
C GLU A 137 -27.08 4.00 -16.11
N ILE A 138 -25.94 4.63 -16.43
CA ILE A 138 -24.60 4.09 -16.15
C ILE A 138 -24.07 4.64 -14.82
N LYS A 139 -24.37 5.88 -14.45
CA LYS A 139 -23.86 6.54 -13.23
C LYS A 139 -23.99 5.70 -11.94
N PRO A 140 -25.10 4.96 -11.70
CA PRO A 140 -25.22 4.11 -10.51
C PRO A 140 -24.20 2.96 -10.47
N ARG A 141 -23.56 2.62 -11.59
CA ARG A 141 -22.56 1.55 -11.74
C ARG A 141 -21.16 2.11 -12.03
N PHE A 142 -20.94 3.39 -11.76
CA PHE A 142 -19.65 4.07 -11.94
C PHE A 142 -18.99 4.38 -10.60
N CYS A 143 -17.68 4.16 -10.51
CA CYS A 143 -16.86 4.46 -9.33
C CYS A 143 -15.38 4.66 -9.70
N GLY A 144 -14.57 5.03 -8.73
CA GLY A 144 -13.10 4.93 -8.82
C GLY A 144 -12.61 3.55 -8.38
N ILE A 145 -11.58 3.03 -9.05
CA ILE A 145 -10.82 1.85 -8.66
C ILE A 145 -9.32 2.17 -8.78
N HIS A 146 -8.71 2.66 -7.74
CA HIS A 146 -7.35 3.17 -7.77
C HIS A 146 -6.35 2.10 -7.35
N PHE A 147 -5.63 1.54 -8.32
CA PHE A 147 -4.51 0.62 -8.13
C PHE A 147 -3.21 1.39 -7.93
N PHE A 148 -2.30 0.80 -7.17
CA PHE A 148 -0.94 1.34 -6.94
C PHE A 148 0.09 0.61 -7.79
N ASN A 149 1.10 1.35 -8.25
CA ASN A 149 2.17 0.83 -9.10
C ASN A 149 3.29 0.17 -8.26
N PRO A 150 3.69 -1.08 -8.55
CA PRO A 150 3.17 -2.00 -9.56
C PRO A 150 1.92 -2.77 -9.07
N PRO A 151 0.84 -2.87 -9.87
CA PRO A 151 -0.43 -3.48 -9.42
C PRO A 151 -0.33 -4.90 -8.89
N ARG A 152 0.61 -5.71 -9.39
CA ARG A 152 0.82 -7.08 -8.91
C ARG A 152 1.32 -7.13 -7.47
N TYR A 153 2.16 -6.17 -7.07
CA TYR A 153 2.90 -6.21 -5.80
C TYR A 153 2.29 -5.33 -4.71
N MET A 154 1.68 -4.23 -5.10
CA MET A 154 1.04 -3.33 -4.15
C MET A 154 -0.29 -3.92 -3.67
N ALA A 155 -0.43 -4.04 -2.35
CA ALA A 155 -1.61 -4.65 -1.75
C ALA A 155 -2.84 -3.75 -1.83
N LEU A 156 -2.67 -2.43 -1.78
CA LEU A 156 -3.77 -1.45 -1.70
C LEU A 156 -4.54 -1.31 -3.00
N VAL A 157 -5.86 -1.27 -2.88
CA VAL A 157 -6.80 -0.69 -3.86
C VAL A 157 -7.76 0.23 -3.12
N GLU A 158 -7.88 1.47 -3.57
CA GLU A 158 -8.91 2.39 -3.10
C GLU A 158 -10.13 2.30 -4.02
N LEU A 159 -11.33 2.16 -3.42
CA LEU A 159 -12.61 2.27 -4.11
C LEU A 159 -13.26 3.61 -3.72
N ILE A 160 -13.63 4.39 -4.74
CA ILE A 160 -14.15 5.75 -4.54
C ILE A 160 -15.54 5.82 -5.13
N ASN A 161 -16.54 6.16 -4.31
CA ASN A 161 -17.91 6.33 -4.76
C ASN A 161 -18.17 7.77 -5.27
N THR A 162 -19.20 7.90 -6.10
CA THR A 162 -19.88 9.17 -6.38
C THR A 162 -21.19 9.24 -5.59
N PRO A 163 -21.85 10.39 -5.55
CA PRO A 163 -23.18 10.49 -4.94
C PRO A 163 -24.24 9.56 -5.56
N THR A 164 -24.03 9.13 -6.80
CA THR A 164 -24.95 8.25 -7.53
C THR A 164 -24.56 6.78 -7.52
N THR A 165 -23.35 6.44 -7.10
CA THR A 165 -22.87 5.06 -7.06
C THR A 165 -23.70 4.22 -6.09
N GLN A 166 -24.25 3.12 -6.56
CA GLN A 166 -25.00 2.19 -5.71
C GLN A 166 -24.02 1.45 -4.75
N PRO A 167 -24.30 1.38 -3.45
CA PRO A 167 -23.43 0.71 -2.48
C PRO A 167 -23.10 -0.75 -2.83
N ALA A 168 -24.07 -1.48 -3.39
CA ALA A 168 -23.89 -2.86 -3.81
C ALA A 168 -22.78 -3.04 -4.85
N ILE A 169 -22.56 -2.05 -5.72
CA ILE A 169 -21.48 -2.07 -6.72
C ILE A 169 -20.10 -2.08 -6.04
N LEU A 170 -19.95 -1.29 -4.97
CA LEU A 170 -18.70 -1.27 -4.21
C LEU A 170 -18.49 -2.58 -3.45
N ASP A 171 -19.57 -3.18 -2.91
CA ASP A 171 -19.50 -4.47 -2.23
C ASP A 171 -19.07 -5.59 -3.20
N ASP A 172 -19.62 -5.59 -4.40
CA ASP A 172 -19.29 -6.54 -5.47
C ASP A 172 -17.83 -6.38 -5.92
N LEU A 173 -17.37 -5.14 -6.16
CA LEU A 173 -15.97 -4.87 -6.51
C LEU A 173 -15.02 -5.22 -5.38
N GLU A 174 -15.33 -4.86 -4.14
CA GLU A 174 -14.51 -5.22 -2.97
C GLU A 174 -14.38 -6.73 -2.85
N ALA A 175 -15.47 -7.48 -3.04
CA ALA A 175 -15.43 -8.93 -3.04
C ALA A 175 -14.56 -9.51 -4.17
N PHE A 176 -14.68 -9.00 -5.39
CA PHE A 176 -13.87 -9.41 -6.55
C PHE A 176 -12.39 -9.08 -6.36
N VAL A 177 -12.07 -7.83 -5.99
CA VAL A 177 -10.70 -7.35 -5.83
C VAL A 177 -9.99 -8.09 -4.71
N THR A 178 -10.70 -8.37 -3.60
CA THR A 178 -10.14 -9.14 -2.48
C THR A 178 -9.96 -10.61 -2.81
N SER A 179 -11.01 -11.26 -3.36
CA SER A 179 -11.00 -12.73 -3.57
C SER A 179 -10.16 -13.15 -4.77
N ASN A 180 -10.22 -12.40 -5.87
CA ASN A 180 -9.57 -12.79 -7.13
C ASN A 180 -8.21 -12.13 -7.28
N LEU A 181 -8.09 -10.84 -6.93
CA LEU A 181 -6.85 -10.09 -7.13
C LEU A 181 -5.94 -10.07 -5.89
N GLY A 182 -6.41 -10.59 -4.75
CA GLY A 182 -5.63 -10.66 -3.51
C GLY A 182 -5.28 -9.29 -2.94
N LYS A 183 -6.17 -8.31 -3.05
CA LYS A 183 -5.96 -6.93 -2.60
C LYS A 183 -6.59 -6.64 -1.25
N GLY A 184 -5.98 -5.73 -0.52
CA GLY A 184 -6.60 -5.00 0.58
C GLY A 184 -7.38 -3.80 0.04
N VAL A 185 -8.65 -3.72 0.38
CA VAL A 185 -9.53 -2.67 -0.15
C VAL A 185 -9.86 -1.65 0.93
N VAL A 186 -9.68 -0.38 0.58
CA VAL A 186 -10.10 0.78 1.36
C VAL A 186 -11.14 1.55 0.56
N ARG A 187 -12.21 2.02 1.22
CA ARG A 187 -13.18 2.94 0.62
C ARG A 187 -12.80 4.36 0.95
N ALA A 188 -12.45 5.13 -0.07
CA ALA A 188 -12.02 6.51 0.04
C ALA A 188 -13.13 7.47 -0.39
N LYS A 189 -13.15 8.67 0.17
CA LYS A 189 -13.99 9.77 -0.31
C LYS A 189 -13.43 10.33 -1.62
N ASP A 190 -14.32 10.87 -2.47
CA ASP A 190 -13.93 11.60 -3.69
C ASP A 190 -13.29 12.95 -3.30
N SER A 191 -12.07 12.88 -2.83
CA SER A 191 -11.25 14.01 -2.42
C SER A 191 -9.96 14.04 -3.23
N PRO A 192 -9.32 15.21 -3.43
CA PRO A 192 -8.07 15.30 -4.20
C PRO A 192 -7.02 14.30 -3.74
N ASN A 193 -6.54 13.44 -4.65
CA ASN A 193 -5.56 12.37 -4.40
C ASN A 193 -6.00 11.31 -3.37
N PHE A 194 -7.30 11.22 -3.06
CA PHE A 194 -7.93 10.25 -2.17
C PHE A 194 -7.28 10.19 -0.78
N ILE A 195 -6.98 9.01 -0.24
CA ILE A 195 -6.34 8.86 1.08
C ILE A 195 -4.84 8.66 0.94
N ALA A 196 -4.43 7.59 0.23
CA ALA A 196 -3.05 7.13 0.27
C ALA A 196 -2.07 8.15 -0.35
N ASN A 197 -2.36 8.65 -1.56
CA ASN A 197 -1.51 9.64 -2.19
C ASN A 197 -1.52 10.95 -1.39
N ARG A 198 -2.66 11.37 -0.86
CA ARG A 198 -2.75 12.62 -0.10
C ARG A 198 -1.92 12.58 1.18
N VAL A 199 -2.13 11.58 2.03
CA VAL A 199 -1.39 11.42 3.29
C VAL A 199 0.08 11.08 3.04
N GLY A 200 0.35 10.20 2.06
CA GLY A 200 1.71 9.78 1.73
C GLY A 200 2.57 10.89 1.16
N ILE A 201 2.04 11.68 0.21
CA ILE A 201 2.76 12.82 -0.37
C ILE A 201 2.93 13.94 0.65
N ALA A 202 1.92 14.23 1.47
CA ALA A 202 2.06 15.19 2.58
C ALA A 202 3.22 14.78 3.51
N GLY A 203 3.32 13.49 3.87
CA GLY A 203 4.41 12.97 4.69
C GLY A 203 5.79 13.04 4.00
N MET A 204 5.86 12.78 2.70
CA MET A 204 7.12 12.89 1.93
C MET A 204 7.57 14.35 1.83
N LEU A 205 6.68 15.28 1.52
CA LEU A 205 6.98 16.71 1.44
C LEU A 205 7.37 17.29 2.79
N ALA A 206 6.66 16.89 3.85
CA ALA A 206 7.04 17.24 5.23
C ALA A 206 8.46 16.75 5.54
N THR A 207 8.80 15.52 5.19
CA THR A 207 10.15 14.97 5.35
C THR A 207 11.19 15.79 4.57
N MET A 208 10.92 16.15 3.32
CA MET A 208 11.83 16.95 2.49
C MET A 208 12.08 18.36 3.08
N LYS A 209 11.03 18.97 3.63
CA LYS A 209 11.14 20.27 4.30
C LYS A 209 12.00 20.17 5.57
N GLU A 210 11.75 19.15 6.39
CA GLU A 210 12.50 18.96 7.64
C GLU A 210 13.97 18.58 7.39
N VAL A 211 14.29 17.88 6.30
CA VAL A 211 15.70 17.64 5.90
C VAL A 211 16.45 18.93 5.74
N THR A 212 15.84 19.94 5.11
CA THR A 212 16.45 21.28 4.93
C THR A 212 16.56 22.00 6.27
N ASN A 213 15.53 21.94 7.12
CA ASN A 213 15.50 22.59 8.42
C ASN A 213 16.59 22.06 9.37
N PHE A 214 16.86 20.75 9.33
CA PHE A 214 17.86 20.11 10.20
C PHE A 214 19.20 19.87 9.54
N GLY A 215 19.40 20.27 8.27
CA GLY A 215 20.67 20.16 7.55
C GLY A 215 21.16 18.71 7.36
N LEU A 216 20.24 17.76 7.20
CA LEU A 216 20.58 16.34 7.03
C LEU A 216 20.81 16.00 5.55
N THR A 217 21.57 14.93 5.33
CA THR A 217 21.81 14.41 3.99
C THR A 217 20.79 13.34 3.63
N PHE A 218 20.51 13.15 2.32
CA PHE A 218 19.45 12.24 1.85
C PHE A 218 19.69 10.77 2.23
N ASP A 219 20.94 10.34 2.27
CA ASP A 219 21.33 8.98 2.65
C ASP A 219 21.15 8.73 4.16
N VAL A 220 21.48 9.70 5.01
CA VAL A 220 21.19 9.64 6.46
C VAL A 220 19.67 9.60 6.70
N VAL A 221 18.91 10.40 5.97
CA VAL A 221 17.43 10.41 6.09
C VAL A 221 16.83 9.07 5.64
N ASP A 222 17.28 8.51 4.53
CA ASP A 222 16.80 7.20 4.07
C ASP A 222 17.16 6.07 5.07
N ASP A 223 18.33 6.16 5.71
CA ASP A 223 18.71 5.21 6.77
C ASP A 223 17.83 5.35 8.03
N LEU A 224 17.41 6.56 8.38
CA LEU A 224 16.49 6.84 9.49
C LEU A 224 15.05 6.45 9.16
N THR A 225 14.54 6.86 8.00
CA THR A 225 13.12 6.74 7.63
C THR A 225 12.76 5.43 6.93
N GLY A 226 13.71 4.52 6.77
CA GLY A 226 13.50 3.19 6.20
C GLY A 226 13.08 2.14 7.24
N LYS A 227 13.70 0.96 7.16
CA LYS A 227 13.40 -0.20 8.04
C LYS A 227 13.46 0.13 9.53
N LYS A 228 14.34 1.04 9.95
CA LYS A 228 14.49 1.44 11.36
C LYS A 228 13.22 2.09 11.91
N LEU A 229 12.49 2.83 11.06
CA LEU A 229 11.21 3.46 11.42
C LEU A 229 9.99 2.58 11.07
N GLY A 230 10.21 1.33 10.64
CA GLY A 230 9.12 0.45 10.21
C GLY A 230 8.49 0.85 8.87
N ARG A 231 9.26 1.43 7.95
CA ARG A 231 8.85 1.82 6.60
C ARG A 231 9.60 1.00 5.54
N ALA A 232 9.27 1.22 4.26
CA ALA A 232 9.95 0.56 3.15
C ALA A 232 11.47 0.71 3.25
N SER A 233 12.22 -0.35 2.91
CA SER A 233 13.69 -0.38 3.05
C SER A 233 14.42 0.67 2.21
N SER A 234 13.75 1.21 1.21
CA SER A 234 14.24 2.31 0.36
C SER A 234 14.28 3.66 1.07
N GLY A 235 13.62 3.82 2.23
CA GLY A 235 13.52 5.12 2.90
C GLY A 235 12.61 6.09 2.12
N THR A 236 12.88 7.38 2.23
CA THR A 236 12.05 8.44 1.62
C THR A 236 12.54 8.78 0.21
N PHE A 237 13.82 9.10 0.04
CA PHE A 237 14.36 9.64 -1.22
C PHE A 237 14.59 8.57 -2.29
N ARG A 238 15.05 7.38 -1.91
CA ARG A 238 15.12 6.25 -2.86
C ARG A 238 13.74 5.77 -3.27
N THR A 239 12.73 5.88 -2.39
CA THR A 239 11.34 5.60 -2.76
C THR A 239 10.88 6.59 -3.82
N ALA A 240 11.15 7.89 -3.67
CA ALA A 240 10.85 8.89 -4.68
C ALA A 240 11.54 8.59 -6.04
N ASP A 241 12.82 8.17 -6.01
CA ASP A 241 13.54 7.75 -7.21
C ASP A 241 12.93 6.51 -7.89
N VAL A 242 12.40 5.57 -7.12
CA VAL A 242 11.72 4.36 -7.64
C VAL A 242 10.39 4.71 -8.29
N VAL A 243 9.58 5.54 -7.63
CA VAL A 243 8.28 6.01 -8.12
C VAL A 243 8.45 6.85 -9.39
N GLY A 244 9.50 7.63 -9.44
CA GLY A 244 9.80 8.62 -10.49
C GLY A 244 9.45 10.03 -10.05
N LEU A 245 10.43 10.92 -10.17
CA LEU A 245 10.32 12.30 -9.70
C LEU A 245 9.30 13.13 -10.49
N ASP A 246 9.10 12.83 -11.76
CA ASP A 246 8.06 13.43 -12.59
C ASP A 246 6.65 12.96 -12.16
N THR A 247 6.50 11.70 -11.78
CA THR A 247 5.25 11.18 -11.21
C THR A 247 4.93 11.87 -9.89
N MET A 248 5.92 12.01 -9.01
CA MET A 248 5.79 12.74 -7.75
C MET A 248 5.41 14.21 -7.99
N ALA A 249 6.08 14.87 -8.92
CA ALA A 249 5.78 16.26 -9.29
C ALA A 249 4.36 16.42 -9.84
N HIS A 250 3.87 15.46 -10.61
CA HIS A 250 2.50 15.46 -11.12
C HIS A 250 1.47 15.35 -9.98
N VAL A 251 1.70 14.47 -9.01
CA VAL A 251 0.81 14.34 -7.83
C VAL A 251 0.82 15.62 -6.99
N ILE A 252 2.00 16.22 -6.76
CA ILE A 252 2.13 17.51 -6.07
C ILE A 252 1.34 18.59 -6.81
N LYS A 253 1.51 18.66 -8.14
CA LYS A 253 0.79 19.64 -8.95
C LYS A 253 -0.73 19.45 -8.86
N THR A 254 -1.21 18.23 -8.88
CA THR A 254 -2.65 17.94 -8.70
C THR A 254 -3.15 18.47 -7.36
N LEU A 255 -2.39 18.31 -6.27
CA LEU A 255 -2.74 18.88 -4.96
C LEU A 255 -2.77 20.42 -5.00
N GLN A 256 -1.75 21.04 -5.61
CA GLN A 256 -1.69 22.50 -5.75
C GLN A 256 -2.84 23.08 -6.59
N ASP A 257 -3.24 22.38 -7.66
CA ASP A 257 -4.30 22.82 -8.56
C ASP A 257 -5.72 22.62 -7.99
N THR A 258 -5.89 21.69 -7.03
CA THR A 258 -7.20 21.27 -6.52
C THR A 258 -7.48 21.65 -5.07
N LEU A 259 -6.45 21.96 -4.29
CA LEU A 259 -6.57 22.41 -2.91
C LEU A 259 -6.36 23.92 -2.81
N THR A 260 -6.84 24.48 -1.73
CA THR A 260 -6.62 25.89 -1.32
C THR A 260 -6.39 25.95 0.19
N LEU A 261 -5.94 27.09 0.72
CA LEU A 261 -5.81 27.28 2.17
C LEU A 261 -7.13 27.09 2.93
N GLU A 262 -8.27 27.31 2.27
CA GLU A 262 -9.60 27.11 2.87
C GLU A 262 -9.94 25.62 2.99
N THR A 263 -9.50 24.80 2.03
CA THR A 263 -9.80 23.36 1.98
C THR A 263 -8.71 22.51 2.61
N ASP A 264 -7.49 23.03 2.73
CA ASP A 264 -6.36 22.33 3.37
C ASP A 264 -5.42 23.35 4.04
N PRO A 265 -5.38 23.42 5.37
CA PRO A 265 -4.51 24.35 6.10
C PRO A 265 -3.01 24.05 5.91
N PHE A 266 -2.65 22.88 5.36
CA PHE A 266 -1.28 22.54 5.01
C PHE A 266 -0.92 22.90 3.56
N TYR A 267 -1.78 23.64 2.84
CA TYR A 267 -1.61 23.95 1.41
C TYR A 267 -0.20 24.47 1.05
N GLU A 268 0.36 25.36 1.89
CA GLU A 268 1.71 25.90 1.66
C GLU A 268 2.81 24.83 1.72
N SER A 269 2.58 23.73 2.45
CA SER A 269 3.53 22.61 2.54
C SER A 269 3.58 21.76 1.27
N PHE A 270 2.61 21.93 0.35
CA PHE A 270 2.61 21.28 -0.97
C PHE A 270 3.45 22.05 -2.02
N ALA A 271 4.14 23.13 -1.65
CA ALA A 271 5.09 23.78 -2.54
C ALA A 271 6.15 22.76 -3.01
N THR A 272 6.38 22.71 -4.33
CA THR A 272 7.38 21.80 -4.92
C THR A 272 8.76 22.11 -4.34
N PRO A 273 9.45 21.17 -3.68
CA PRO A 273 10.77 21.40 -3.10
C PRO A 273 11.80 21.82 -4.14
N GLU A 274 12.70 22.72 -3.78
CA GLU A 274 13.72 23.24 -4.71
C GLU A 274 14.60 22.12 -5.29
N VAL A 275 14.98 21.15 -4.47
CA VAL A 275 15.74 19.98 -4.92
C VAL A 275 15.00 19.18 -6.00
N LEU A 276 13.68 19.03 -5.86
CA LEU A 276 12.86 18.32 -6.84
C LEU A 276 12.79 19.10 -8.16
N LYS A 277 12.61 20.42 -8.11
CA LYS A 277 12.65 21.28 -9.31
C LYS A 277 13.97 21.15 -10.04
N THR A 278 15.08 21.30 -9.31
CA THR A 278 16.43 21.19 -9.87
C THR A 278 16.66 19.83 -10.55
N LEU A 279 16.28 18.73 -9.90
CA LEU A 279 16.44 17.39 -10.49
C LEU A 279 15.61 17.20 -11.76
N LEU A 280 14.36 17.71 -11.77
CA LEU A 280 13.49 17.68 -12.95
C LEU A 280 14.08 18.48 -14.12
N GLU A 281 14.58 19.69 -13.87
CA GLU A 281 15.25 20.55 -14.87
C GLU A 281 16.49 19.88 -15.47
N MET A 282 17.23 19.13 -14.66
CA MET A 282 18.39 18.34 -15.09
C MET A 282 18.00 17.06 -15.85
N GLY A 283 16.71 16.71 -15.95
CA GLY A 283 16.26 15.45 -16.54
C GLY A 283 16.56 14.21 -15.67
N ASN A 284 16.89 14.41 -14.39
CA ASN A 284 17.19 13.35 -13.44
C ASN A 284 15.87 12.88 -12.76
N LEU A 285 15.17 11.95 -13.42
CA LEU A 285 13.82 11.54 -13.04
C LEU A 285 13.77 10.28 -12.15
N GLY A 286 14.87 9.93 -11.52
CA GLY A 286 14.99 8.74 -10.68
C GLY A 286 15.53 7.51 -11.42
N GLN A 287 15.12 6.31 -11.01
CA GLN A 287 15.67 5.05 -11.56
C GLN A 287 15.51 4.90 -13.07
N LYS A 288 14.44 5.40 -13.66
CA LYS A 288 14.19 5.30 -15.11
C LYS A 288 15.22 6.07 -15.95
N THR A 289 15.79 7.14 -15.41
CA THR A 289 16.88 7.91 -16.04
C THR A 289 18.23 7.60 -15.41
N LYS A 290 18.30 6.63 -14.49
CA LYS A 290 19.49 6.21 -13.74
C LYS A 290 20.09 7.31 -12.85
N ALA A 291 19.39 8.39 -12.63
CA ALA A 291 19.76 9.50 -11.77
C ALA A 291 18.50 10.18 -11.20
N GLY A 292 18.55 10.55 -9.93
CA GLY A 292 17.51 11.26 -9.17
C GLY A 292 18.17 11.85 -7.93
N PHE A 293 17.60 11.65 -6.74
CA PHE A 293 18.28 11.96 -5.47
C PHE A 293 19.58 11.16 -5.33
N PHE A 294 19.59 9.97 -5.92
CA PHE A 294 20.78 9.12 -5.98
C PHE A 294 21.12 8.73 -7.42
N LYS A 295 22.42 8.49 -7.62
CA LYS A 295 22.97 8.03 -8.90
C LYS A 295 24.00 6.94 -8.64
N LYS A 296 23.93 5.85 -9.40
CA LYS A 296 24.92 4.77 -9.31
C LYS A 296 26.06 5.05 -10.32
N VAL A 297 27.29 5.08 -9.83
CA VAL A 297 28.51 5.22 -10.63
C VAL A 297 29.41 4.01 -10.35
N GLY A 298 29.49 3.08 -11.31
CA GLY A 298 30.19 1.82 -11.08
C GLY A 298 29.53 1.01 -9.94
N ARG A 299 30.25 0.81 -8.84
CA ARG A 299 29.78 0.14 -7.62
C ARG A 299 29.26 1.11 -6.56
N ASP A 300 29.58 2.38 -6.69
CA ASP A 300 29.30 3.41 -5.69
C ASP A 300 27.93 4.05 -5.90
N VAL A 301 27.29 4.39 -4.80
CA VAL A 301 26.03 5.15 -4.79
C VAL A 301 26.38 6.59 -4.41
N MET A 302 26.20 7.49 -5.37
CA MET A 302 26.37 8.93 -5.18
C MET A 302 25.04 9.55 -4.77
N ARG A 303 25.06 10.56 -3.91
CA ARG A 303 23.89 11.37 -3.53
C ARG A 303 23.97 12.75 -4.16
N PHE A 304 22.84 13.34 -4.49
CA PHE A 304 22.78 14.71 -5.00
C PHE A 304 23.00 15.71 -3.86
N ASN A 305 23.80 16.73 -4.12
CA ASN A 305 23.99 17.87 -3.22
C ASN A 305 23.33 19.11 -3.84
N LEU A 306 22.30 19.64 -3.15
CA LEU A 306 21.52 20.77 -3.65
C LEU A 306 22.36 22.07 -3.78
N THR A 307 23.34 22.27 -2.90
CA THR A 307 24.16 23.48 -2.87
C THR A 307 25.13 23.53 -4.05
N SER A 308 25.88 22.44 -4.26
CA SER A 308 26.83 22.35 -5.40
C SER A 308 26.14 21.98 -6.70
N LYS A 309 24.93 21.45 -6.68
CA LYS A 309 24.18 20.85 -7.80
C LYS A 309 24.93 19.69 -8.46
N GLU A 310 25.76 19.00 -7.71
CA GLU A 310 26.60 17.89 -8.15
C GLU A 310 26.30 16.62 -7.33
N TYR A 311 26.76 15.49 -7.86
CA TYR A 311 26.69 14.21 -7.14
C TYR A 311 27.98 13.98 -6.37
N GLU A 312 27.89 13.73 -5.10
CA GLU A 312 28.99 13.46 -4.18
C GLU A 312 28.86 12.05 -3.57
N PRO A 313 29.93 11.48 -2.99
CA PRO A 313 29.88 10.16 -2.37
C PRO A 313 28.77 10.07 -1.33
N GLY A 314 27.93 9.04 -1.46
CA GLY A 314 26.84 8.74 -0.55
C GLY A 314 27.16 7.54 0.33
N GLY A 315 26.13 7.08 1.08
CA GLY A 315 26.24 5.89 1.94
C GLY A 315 26.46 6.21 3.42
N GLN A 316 26.37 7.49 3.79
CA GLN A 316 26.38 7.89 5.20
C GLN A 316 25.22 7.25 5.93
N LYS A 317 25.46 6.89 7.19
CA LYS A 317 24.49 6.27 8.07
C LYS A 317 24.12 7.22 9.18
N ALA A 318 22.91 7.02 9.69
CA ALA A 318 22.48 7.68 10.93
C ALA A 318 23.36 7.29 12.11
N ASP A 319 23.50 8.20 13.06
CA ASP A 319 24.23 7.94 14.29
C ASP A 319 23.59 6.76 15.04
N GLU A 320 24.43 5.89 15.59
CA GLU A 320 23.99 4.64 16.21
C GLU A 320 23.07 4.86 17.42
N VAL A 321 23.19 6.00 18.10
CA VAL A 321 22.31 6.37 19.21
C VAL A 321 20.84 6.41 18.78
N TYR A 322 20.54 6.97 17.59
CA TYR A 322 19.16 7.03 17.08
C TYR A 322 18.67 5.67 16.60
N ALA A 323 19.55 4.84 16.03
CA ALA A 323 19.22 3.45 15.72
C ALA A 323 18.81 2.65 16.96
N ARG A 324 19.42 2.94 18.12
CA ARG A 324 19.05 2.34 19.43
C ARG A 324 17.74 2.92 19.96
N MET A 325 17.53 4.24 19.87
CA MET A 325 16.28 4.89 20.29
C MET A 325 15.08 4.33 19.49
N LEU A 326 15.24 4.11 18.19
CA LEU A 326 14.18 3.57 17.33
C LEU A 326 13.77 2.13 17.65
N LYS A 327 14.57 1.38 18.41
CA LYS A 327 14.24 0.02 18.90
C LYS A 327 13.46 0.01 20.22
N LYS A 328 13.31 1.16 20.85
CA LYS A 328 12.58 1.27 22.13
C LYS A 328 11.06 1.15 21.92
N PRO A 329 10.29 0.79 22.96
CA PRO A 329 8.83 0.86 22.92
C PRO A 329 8.34 2.23 22.45
N ALA A 330 7.19 2.28 21.78
CA ALA A 330 6.73 3.49 21.09
C ALA A 330 6.65 4.73 21.99
N ALA A 331 6.10 4.60 23.20
CA ALA A 331 6.00 5.70 24.15
C ALA A 331 7.38 6.26 24.55
N GLU A 332 8.32 5.39 24.95
CA GLU A 332 9.68 5.78 25.30
C GLU A 332 10.41 6.39 24.09
N ARG A 333 10.25 5.78 22.91
CA ARG A 333 10.88 6.22 21.67
C ARG A 333 10.47 7.64 21.29
N LEU A 334 9.18 7.95 21.26
CA LEU A 334 8.69 9.27 20.84
C LEU A 334 9.15 10.36 21.81
N LYS A 335 9.14 10.08 23.11
CA LYS A 335 9.65 10.99 24.13
C LYS A 335 11.14 11.28 23.95
N LEU A 336 11.96 10.21 23.81
CA LEU A 336 13.40 10.36 23.59
C LEU A 336 13.74 11.16 22.33
N LEU A 337 13.00 10.93 21.23
CA LEU A 337 13.20 11.68 19.99
C LEU A 337 12.84 13.16 20.14
N ARG A 338 11.72 13.46 20.80
CA ARG A 338 11.28 14.84 21.06
C ARG A 338 12.24 15.60 21.95
N ASP A 339 12.73 14.96 23.01
CA ASP A 339 13.61 15.55 24.02
C ASP A 339 15.09 15.55 23.60
N SER A 340 15.40 15.03 22.39
CA SER A 340 16.77 14.97 21.88
C SER A 340 17.28 16.36 21.46
N ASP A 341 18.54 16.68 21.82
CA ASP A 341 19.22 17.91 21.38
C ASP A 341 19.82 17.77 19.97
N GLY A 342 19.93 16.56 19.44
CA GLY A 342 20.57 16.29 18.16
C GLY A 342 19.62 16.40 16.96
N ALA A 343 20.14 16.93 15.84
CA ALA A 343 19.40 17.17 14.62
C ALA A 343 18.62 15.94 14.09
N GLN A 344 19.21 14.75 14.14
CA GLN A 344 18.56 13.51 13.68
C GLN A 344 17.37 13.10 14.56
N GLY A 345 17.46 13.28 15.89
CA GLY A 345 16.34 13.02 16.81
C GLY A 345 15.19 14.00 16.61
N GLN A 346 15.52 15.28 16.56
CA GLN A 346 14.54 16.35 16.31
C GLN A 346 13.86 16.19 14.92
N PHE A 347 14.62 15.82 13.89
CA PHE A 347 14.10 15.50 12.57
C PHE A 347 13.09 14.35 12.61
N LEU A 348 13.41 13.24 13.28
CA LEU A 348 12.51 12.10 13.41
C LEU A 348 11.21 12.47 14.12
N TRP A 349 11.33 13.21 15.24
CA TRP A 349 10.14 13.70 15.94
C TRP A 349 9.29 14.62 15.05
N ALA A 350 9.90 15.59 14.38
CA ALA A 350 9.19 16.51 13.48
C ALA A 350 8.45 15.77 12.37
N THR A 351 9.10 14.76 11.76
CA THR A 351 8.49 13.93 10.71
C THR A 351 7.26 13.15 11.22
N LEU A 352 7.35 12.56 12.42
CA LEU A 352 6.25 11.82 13.03
C LEU A 352 5.11 12.76 13.46
N ARG A 353 5.44 13.86 14.15
CA ARG A 353 4.48 14.90 14.53
C ARG A 353 3.69 15.41 13.33
N ASN A 354 4.37 15.72 12.21
CA ASN A 354 3.72 16.23 11.00
C ASN A 354 2.77 15.18 10.39
N SER A 355 3.14 13.89 10.43
CA SER A 355 2.28 12.80 9.97
C SER A 355 1.02 12.66 10.84
N PHE A 356 1.15 12.70 12.17
CA PHE A 356 0.03 12.65 13.11
C PHE A 356 -0.90 13.84 12.93
N HIS A 357 -0.33 15.04 12.86
CA HIS A 357 -1.08 16.28 12.71
C HIS A 357 -1.90 16.29 11.42
N TYR A 358 -1.27 15.95 10.29
CA TYR A 358 -1.95 15.89 8.99
C TYR A 358 -3.09 14.87 9.00
N ALA A 359 -2.82 13.64 9.48
CA ALA A 359 -3.81 12.58 9.53
C ALA A 359 -5.03 12.95 10.39
N ALA A 360 -4.83 13.57 11.56
CA ALA A 360 -5.91 13.97 12.45
C ALA A 360 -6.78 15.08 11.86
N VAL A 361 -6.15 16.12 11.29
CA VAL A 361 -6.88 17.27 10.71
C VAL A 361 -7.73 16.83 9.52
N HIS A 362 -7.22 15.90 8.71
CA HIS A 362 -7.88 15.51 7.47
C HIS A 362 -8.74 14.25 7.54
N LEU A 363 -8.74 13.50 8.65
CA LEU A 363 -9.49 12.25 8.76
C LEU A 363 -10.93 12.36 8.24
N ALA A 364 -11.66 13.37 8.69
CA ALA A 364 -13.07 13.56 8.32
C ALA A 364 -13.28 13.86 6.82
N SER A 365 -12.31 14.50 6.17
CA SER A 365 -12.44 14.93 4.77
C SER A 365 -12.02 13.87 3.76
N ILE A 366 -11.14 12.93 4.13
CA ILE A 366 -10.55 11.95 3.20
C ILE A 366 -11.05 10.52 3.40
N ALA A 367 -11.42 10.15 4.63
CA ALA A 367 -11.80 8.79 4.99
C ALA A 367 -13.06 8.75 5.85
N ASP A 368 -13.69 7.58 5.95
CA ASP A 368 -14.79 7.37 6.87
C ASP A 368 -14.31 7.05 8.28
N ASN A 369 -13.15 6.42 8.42
CA ASN A 369 -12.61 6.03 9.71
C ASN A 369 -11.08 5.96 9.71
N ALA A 370 -10.48 5.94 10.92
CA ALA A 370 -9.03 5.95 11.12
C ALA A 370 -8.32 4.72 10.55
N ARG A 371 -8.97 3.54 10.56
CA ARG A 371 -8.41 2.29 10.00
C ARG A 371 -8.09 2.43 8.52
N ASP A 372 -8.94 3.12 7.77
CA ASP A 372 -8.76 3.28 6.32
C ASP A 372 -7.49 4.09 6.01
N VAL A 373 -7.18 5.10 6.83
CA VAL A 373 -5.92 5.85 6.72
C VAL A 373 -4.71 4.96 7.05
N ASP A 374 -4.77 4.20 8.15
CA ASP A 374 -3.67 3.34 8.56
C ASP A 374 -3.39 2.24 7.53
N PHE A 375 -4.42 1.58 7.02
CA PHE A 375 -4.25 0.58 5.96
C PHE A 375 -3.74 1.18 4.65
N CYS A 376 -4.14 2.40 4.28
CA CYS A 376 -3.57 3.10 3.14
C CYS A 376 -2.05 3.28 3.28
N MET A 377 -1.56 3.63 4.46
CA MET A 377 -0.13 3.78 4.71
C MET A 377 0.60 2.43 4.78
N ARG A 378 -0.04 1.41 5.35
CA ARG A 378 0.55 0.06 5.42
C ARG A 378 0.61 -0.60 4.03
N TRP A 379 -0.48 -0.66 3.31
CA TRP A 379 -0.59 -1.37 2.02
C TRP A 379 -0.12 -0.57 0.81
N GLY A 380 -0.19 0.77 0.88
CA GLY A 380 0.20 1.67 -0.20
C GLY A 380 1.62 2.23 -0.08
N PHE A 381 2.12 2.40 1.14
CA PHE A 381 3.46 2.97 1.41
C PHE A 381 4.41 2.02 2.15
N GLY A 382 3.99 0.77 2.39
CA GLY A 382 4.84 -0.25 3.03
C GLY A 382 5.22 0.05 4.48
N MET A 383 4.39 0.79 5.20
CA MET A 383 4.57 1.05 6.62
C MET A 383 4.12 -0.18 7.44
N LYS A 384 4.81 -0.50 8.53
CA LYS A 384 4.38 -1.55 9.49
C LYS A 384 3.16 -1.12 10.29
N GLN A 385 3.07 0.16 10.61
CA GLN A 385 1.97 0.80 11.31
C GLN A 385 1.60 2.09 10.59
N GLY A 386 0.31 2.38 10.53
CA GLY A 386 -0.15 3.68 10.10
C GLY A 386 0.05 4.77 11.16
N PRO A 387 -0.23 6.03 10.82
CA PRO A 387 0.00 7.15 11.73
C PRO A 387 -0.81 7.03 13.03
N PHE A 388 -2.05 6.60 12.97
CA PHE A 388 -2.90 6.46 14.14
C PHE A 388 -2.53 5.27 15.01
N GLU A 389 -2.13 4.13 14.40
CA GLU A 389 -1.64 2.96 15.15
C GLU A 389 -0.39 3.33 15.98
N LEU A 390 0.58 4.01 15.35
CA LEU A 390 1.80 4.42 16.03
C LEU A 390 1.52 5.44 17.14
N TRP A 391 0.62 6.39 16.88
CA TRP A 391 0.20 7.37 17.87
C TRP A 391 -0.46 6.70 19.07
N GLN A 392 -1.41 5.79 18.84
CA GLN A 392 -2.11 5.06 19.90
C GLN A 392 -1.16 4.19 20.71
N GLU A 393 -0.24 3.46 20.06
CA GLU A 393 0.78 2.64 20.75
C GLU A 393 1.69 3.48 21.66
N ALA A 394 1.98 4.71 21.23
CA ALA A 394 2.85 5.62 21.98
C ALA A 394 2.16 6.34 23.14
N GLY A 395 0.85 6.17 23.31
CA GLY A 395 0.06 6.87 24.34
C GLY A 395 -0.68 8.07 23.77
N TRP A 396 -1.98 7.89 23.52
CA TRP A 396 -2.80 8.81 22.75
C TRP A 396 -2.76 10.26 23.24
N LEU A 397 -3.15 10.52 24.50
CA LEU A 397 -3.23 11.88 25.05
C LEU A 397 -1.85 12.50 25.29
N GLU A 398 -0.84 11.71 25.66
CA GLU A 398 0.51 12.21 25.84
C GLU A 398 1.06 12.75 24.50
N VAL A 399 0.97 11.97 23.44
CA VAL A 399 1.41 12.38 22.10
C VAL A 399 0.56 13.55 21.57
N ALA A 400 -0.76 13.54 21.80
CA ALA A 400 -1.64 14.67 21.43
C ALA A 400 -1.17 15.98 22.05
N ASN A 401 -0.84 15.97 23.34
CA ASN A 401 -0.33 17.14 24.06
C ASN A 401 1.05 17.57 23.54
N MET A 402 1.93 16.62 23.20
CA MET A 402 3.22 16.92 22.58
C MET A 402 3.05 17.63 21.24
N VAL A 403 2.16 17.11 20.37
CA VAL A 403 1.85 17.72 19.06
C VAL A 403 1.24 19.09 19.23
N LYS A 404 0.26 19.24 20.15
CA LYS A 404 -0.36 20.52 20.45
C LYS A 404 0.65 21.55 20.92
N ALA A 405 1.54 21.21 21.84
CA ALA A 405 2.58 22.10 22.33
C ALA A 405 3.50 22.60 21.20
N ASP A 406 3.81 21.74 20.23
CA ASP A 406 4.63 22.11 19.08
C ASP A 406 3.86 22.98 18.07
N ILE A 407 2.55 22.78 17.92
CA ILE A 407 1.68 23.68 17.12
C ILE A 407 1.65 25.07 17.77
N ASP A 408 1.38 25.14 19.07
CA ASP A 408 1.32 26.39 19.83
C ASP A 408 2.66 27.15 19.82
N ALA A 409 3.78 26.41 19.78
CA ALA A 409 5.13 26.96 19.68
C ALA A 409 5.57 27.33 18.24
N GLY A 410 4.71 27.16 17.24
CA GLY A 410 5.03 27.43 15.84
C GLY A 410 6.07 26.49 15.21
N LYS A 411 6.28 25.30 15.78
CA LYS A 411 7.22 24.29 15.27
C LYS A 411 6.58 23.36 14.22
N ALA A 412 5.24 23.28 14.17
CA ALA A 412 4.51 22.47 13.21
C ALA A 412 4.49 23.13 11.83
N LEU A 413 4.18 22.35 10.78
CA LEU A 413 4.10 22.83 9.39
C LEU A 413 2.95 23.81 9.16
N CYS A 414 1.90 23.73 9.95
CA CYS A 414 0.82 24.71 9.96
C CYS A 414 0.29 24.91 11.39
N SER A 415 -0.48 25.98 11.59
CA SER A 415 -1.05 26.36 12.88
C SER A 415 -2.45 25.79 13.14
N ALA A 416 -2.98 24.95 12.24
CA ALA A 416 -4.28 24.31 12.44
C ALA A 416 -4.29 23.51 13.73
N PRO A 417 -5.28 23.70 14.63
CA PRO A 417 -5.36 22.93 15.85
C PRO A 417 -5.69 21.46 15.55
N LEU A 418 -5.28 20.56 16.44
CA LEU A 418 -5.82 19.20 16.42
C LEU A 418 -7.34 19.25 16.66
N PRO A 419 -8.12 18.39 15.97
CA PRO A 419 -9.57 18.33 16.15
C PRO A 419 -9.96 18.02 17.60
N ASP A 420 -11.12 18.54 18.04
CA ASP A 420 -11.62 18.38 19.41
C ASP A 420 -11.74 16.92 19.85
N TRP A 421 -12.15 16.04 18.95
CA TRP A 421 -12.28 14.60 19.23
C TRP A 421 -10.99 13.91 19.66
N VAL A 422 -9.82 14.53 19.42
CA VAL A 422 -8.52 14.00 19.85
C VAL A 422 -8.39 14.05 21.37
N PHE A 423 -8.93 15.10 22.00
CA PHE A 423 -8.79 15.40 23.44
C PHE A 423 -10.01 15.03 24.26
N ASN A 424 -11.19 14.94 23.62
CA ASN A 424 -12.47 14.86 24.30
C ASN A 424 -13.30 13.66 23.78
N GLY A 425 -14.18 13.15 24.66
CA GLY A 425 -15.16 12.10 24.33
C GLY A 425 -14.54 10.72 24.10
N PRO A 426 -15.18 9.89 23.26
CA PRO A 426 -14.90 8.45 23.19
C PRO A 426 -13.45 8.08 22.87
N VAL A 427 -12.76 8.86 22.03
CA VAL A 427 -11.36 8.60 21.66
C VAL A 427 -10.42 8.82 22.84
N ALA A 428 -10.60 9.92 23.57
CA ALA A 428 -9.80 10.21 24.75
C ALA A 428 -10.05 9.20 25.87
N GLU A 429 -11.30 8.81 26.06
CA GLU A 429 -11.71 7.79 27.06
C GLU A 429 -11.16 6.39 26.72
N ALA A 430 -11.16 6.03 25.44
CA ALA A 430 -10.61 4.75 24.97
C ALA A 430 -9.09 4.72 24.89
N GLY A 431 -8.43 5.90 24.95
CA GLY A 431 -6.99 6.01 24.76
C GLY A 431 -6.53 5.77 23.31
N GLY A 432 -7.39 6.02 22.32
CA GLY A 432 -7.05 5.86 20.91
C GLY A 432 -8.24 5.73 19.98
N VAL A 433 -7.96 5.65 18.69
CA VAL A 433 -8.94 5.58 17.60
C VAL A 433 -9.32 4.16 17.17
N HIS A 434 -8.62 3.14 17.68
CA HIS A 434 -8.88 1.73 17.40
C HIS A 434 -9.21 0.99 18.69
N THR A 435 -10.35 0.31 18.70
CA THR A 435 -10.88 -0.44 19.84
C THR A 435 -11.42 -1.79 19.37
N PRO A 436 -11.74 -2.72 20.29
CA PRO A 436 -12.45 -3.94 19.93
C PRO A 436 -13.82 -3.69 19.25
N ALA A 437 -14.45 -2.54 19.48
CA ALA A 437 -15.71 -2.17 18.85
C ALA A 437 -15.54 -1.65 17.40
N GLY A 438 -14.34 -1.26 17.02
CA GLY A 438 -14.03 -0.74 15.68
C GLY A 438 -13.07 0.44 15.70
N SER A 439 -13.04 1.18 14.60
CA SER A 439 -12.19 2.36 14.41
C SER A 439 -13.01 3.64 14.37
N TRP A 440 -12.43 4.72 14.90
CA TRP A 440 -13.08 6.03 15.01
C TRP A 440 -13.52 6.58 13.67
N ASN A 441 -14.79 6.96 13.60
CA ASN A 441 -15.37 7.74 12.50
C ASN A 441 -15.72 9.14 13.04
N PRO A 442 -14.99 10.19 12.63
CA PRO A 442 -15.21 11.54 13.15
C PRO A 442 -16.52 12.17 12.69
N THR A 443 -17.12 11.69 11.58
CA THR A 443 -18.39 12.20 11.06
C THR A 443 -19.57 11.72 11.90
N THR A 444 -19.56 10.45 12.33
CA THR A 444 -20.63 9.88 13.17
C THR A 444 -20.36 10.02 14.66
N GLY A 445 -19.13 10.35 15.06
CA GLY A 445 -18.74 10.41 16.46
C GLY A 445 -18.73 9.05 17.16
N THR A 446 -18.48 7.96 16.42
CA THR A 446 -18.55 6.58 16.95
C THR A 446 -17.40 5.71 16.42
N PHE A 447 -17.13 4.61 17.13
CA PHE A 447 -16.28 3.54 16.61
C PHE A 447 -17.07 2.65 15.64
N VAL A 448 -16.55 2.50 14.41
CA VAL A 448 -17.23 1.74 13.35
C VAL A 448 -16.52 0.39 13.15
N PRO A 449 -17.25 -0.74 13.21
CA PRO A 449 -16.66 -2.05 12.99
C PRO A 449 -16.15 -2.21 11.53
N VAL A 450 -15.38 -3.26 11.30
CA VAL A 450 -15.02 -3.69 9.94
C VAL A 450 -16.30 -4.06 9.17
N ARG A 451 -16.36 -3.71 7.87
CA ARG A 451 -17.50 -4.09 7.03
C ARG A 451 -17.70 -5.60 7.01
N SER A 452 -18.93 -6.03 7.25
CA SER A 452 -19.29 -7.44 7.26
C SER A 452 -19.71 -7.90 5.86
N LEU A 453 -18.72 -8.13 4.99
CA LEU A 453 -18.95 -8.73 3.68
C LEU A 453 -18.67 -10.25 3.72
N PRO A 454 -19.40 -11.06 2.94
CA PRO A 454 -19.19 -12.50 2.88
C PRO A 454 -17.75 -12.91 2.52
N VAL A 455 -17.03 -12.08 1.77
CA VAL A 455 -15.63 -12.32 1.43
C VAL A 455 -14.73 -12.36 2.66
N TYR A 456 -15.01 -11.52 3.67
CA TYR A 456 -14.21 -11.47 4.90
C TYR A 456 -14.55 -12.58 5.89
N ALA A 457 -15.77 -13.13 5.83
CA ALA A 457 -16.15 -14.27 6.65
C ALA A 457 -15.30 -15.53 6.39
N ARG A 458 -14.63 -15.60 5.23
CA ARG A 458 -13.70 -16.70 4.86
C ARG A 458 -12.26 -16.46 5.33
N GLN A 459 -11.95 -15.27 5.83
CA GLN A 459 -10.63 -14.92 6.35
C GLN A 459 -10.60 -15.24 7.85
N HIS A 460 -10.01 -16.34 8.23
CA HIS A 460 -9.90 -16.72 9.65
C HIS A 460 -9.00 -15.78 10.45
N PHE A 461 -7.95 -15.27 9.80
CA PHE A 461 -6.96 -14.36 10.42
C PHE A 461 -6.75 -13.13 9.53
N PRO A 462 -7.75 -12.24 9.44
CA PRO A 462 -7.60 -11.02 8.67
C PRO A 462 -6.55 -10.10 9.30
N GLU A 463 -5.87 -9.34 8.45
CA GLU A 463 -5.00 -8.27 8.92
C GLU A 463 -5.83 -7.22 9.68
N SER A 464 -5.36 -6.84 10.86
CA SER A 464 -6.06 -5.93 11.75
C SER A 464 -5.17 -4.74 12.14
N VAL A 465 -5.80 -3.66 12.59
CA VAL A 465 -5.09 -2.52 13.18
C VAL A 465 -4.86 -2.74 14.69
N LEU A 466 -3.91 -2.04 15.25
CA LEU A 466 -3.63 -2.04 16.69
C LEU A 466 -4.92 -1.71 17.47
N GLY A 467 -5.18 -2.46 18.55
CA GLY A 467 -6.35 -2.26 19.41
C GLY A 467 -7.65 -2.91 18.91
N ALA A 468 -7.69 -3.38 17.66
CA ALA A 468 -8.83 -4.14 17.16
C ALA A 468 -8.90 -5.55 17.77
N ASN A 469 -10.12 -6.08 17.87
CA ASN A 469 -10.31 -7.46 18.26
C ASN A 469 -10.00 -8.38 17.06
N ALA A 470 -8.84 -9.02 17.08
CA ALA A 470 -8.40 -9.92 16.03
C ALA A 470 -8.23 -11.34 16.56
N PRO A 471 -8.67 -12.37 15.80
CA PRO A 471 -8.40 -13.76 16.15
C PRO A 471 -6.88 -14.02 16.22
N SER A 472 -6.43 -14.66 17.28
CA SER A 472 -5.04 -15.09 17.42
C SER A 472 -4.85 -16.47 16.82
N ALA A 473 -3.96 -16.60 15.85
CA ALA A 473 -3.60 -17.89 15.29
C ALA A 473 -2.94 -18.84 16.32
N ALA A 474 -2.25 -18.27 17.32
CA ALA A 474 -1.60 -19.04 18.38
C ALA A 474 -2.60 -19.74 19.31
N THR A 475 -3.84 -19.21 19.44
CA THR A 475 -4.86 -19.74 20.34
C THR A 475 -6.10 -20.25 19.62
N ALA A 476 -6.19 -20.08 18.29
CA ALA A 476 -7.33 -20.49 17.50
C ALA A 476 -7.43 -22.01 17.37
N GLY A 477 -8.66 -22.48 17.17
CA GLY A 477 -8.97 -23.89 16.92
C GLY A 477 -8.69 -24.81 18.12
N LYS A 478 -8.68 -26.11 17.83
CA LYS A 478 -8.44 -27.18 18.82
C LYS A 478 -7.01 -27.69 18.62
N THR A 479 -6.18 -27.60 19.64
CA THR A 479 -4.83 -28.16 19.63
C THR A 479 -4.90 -29.68 19.78
N ILE A 480 -4.27 -30.39 18.87
CA ILE A 480 -4.17 -31.85 18.86
C ILE A 480 -2.85 -32.31 19.48
N HIS A 481 -1.76 -31.63 19.15
CA HIS A 481 -0.45 -31.85 19.72
C HIS A 481 0.31 -30.52 19.74
N GLU A 482 1.11 -30.30 20.78
CA GLU A 482 1.96 -29.11 20.88
C GLU A 482 3.20 -29.40 21.71
N ASP A 483 4.35 -28.95 21.21
CA ASP A 483 5.61 -28.93 21.91
C ASP A 483 6.37 -27.61 21.68
N SER A 484 7.67 -27.59 21.91
CA SER A 484 8.50 -26.39 21.70
C SER A 484 8.77 -26.07 20.23
N ALA A 485 8.65 -27.04 19.33
CA ALA A 485 9.00 -26.91 17.92
C ALA A 485 7.78 -26.72 17.00
N ILE A 486 6.64 -27.35 17.32
CA ILE A 486 5.46 -27.37 16.46
C ILE A 486 4.17 -27.37 17.28
N ARG A 487 3.11 -26.84 16.68
CA ARG A 487 1.72 -27.02 17.10
C ARG A 487 0.93 -27.65 15.95
N LEU A 488 0.30 -28.80 16.21
CA LEU A 488 -0.67 -29.45 15.34
C LEU A 488 -2.08 -29.11 15.86
N TRP A 489 -2.94 -28.55 15.02
CA TRP A 489 -4.26 -28.06 15.44
C TRP A 489 -5.26 -28.12 14.28
N THR A 490 -6.53 -27.93 14.55
CA THR A 490 -7.60 -27.95 13.55
C THR A 490 -8.66 -26.88 13.85
N LEU A 491 -9.35 -26.41 12.81
CA LEU A 491 -10.48 -25.48 12.95
C LEU A 491 -11.82 -26.22 13.00
N ASP A 492 -11.96 -27.30 12.25
CA ASP A 492 -13.22 -27.97 11.96
C ASP A 492 -13.16 -29.50 12.05
N ASP A 493 -12.05 -30.04 12.59
CA ASP A 493 -11.75 -31.49 12.66
C ASP A 493 -11.63 -32.18 11.27
N GLU A 494 -11.61 -31.42 10.15
CA GLU A 494 -11.44 -31.97 8.80
C GLU A 494 -10.01 -31.89 8.31
N VAL A 495 -9.31 -30.79 8.59
CA VAL A 495 -7.94 -30.55 8.14
C VAL A 495 -7.03 -30.31 9.33
N LEU A 496 -5.91 -31.04 9.39
CA LEU A 496 -4.87 -30.82 10.37
C LEU A 496 -3.95 -29.67 9.91
N ILE A 497 -3.64 -28.75 10.80
CA ILE A 497 -2.79 -27.57 10.54
C ILE A 497 -1.52 -27.70 11.38
N ALA A 498 -0.36 -27.58 10.76
CA ALA A 498 0.94 -27.56 11.41
C ALA A 498 1.50 -26.13 11.41
N SER A 499 1.76 -25.59 12.59
CA SER A 499 2.41 -24.29 12.79
C SER A 499 3.76 -24.48 13.47
N ILE A 500 4.84 -24.05 12.80
CA ILE A 500 6.21 -24.13 13.33
C ILE A 500 6.39 -23.02 14.38
N LYS A 501 6.91 -23.37 15.55
CA LYS A 501 7.08 -22.48 16.71
C LYS A 501 8.51 -22.03 16.95
N THR A 502 9.48 -22.63 16.29
CA THR A 502 10.89 -22.30 16.41
C THR A 502 11.18 -20.86 15.99
N LYS A 503 12.26 -20.27 16.50
CA LYS A 503 12.68 -18.92 16.11
C LYS A 503 12.90 -18.83 14.61
N MET A 504 12.27 -17.84 13.95
CA MET A 504 12.28 -17.65 12.50
C MET A 504 11.74 -18.88 11.73
N HIS A 505 10.97 -19.72 12.38
CA HIS A 505 10.46 -21.00 11.83
C HIS A 505 11.57 -21.86 11.20
N ALA A 506 12.77 -21.88 11.86
CA ALA A 506 13.89 -22.70 11.42
C ALA A 506 13.56 -24.19 11.62
N ILE A 507 13.84 -24.99 10.60
CA ILE A 507 13.52 -26.42 10.55
C ILE A 507 14.68 -27.21 11.11
N GLY A 508 14.54 -27.66 12.35
CA GLY A 508 15.45 -28.59 13.01
C GLY A 508 14.75 -29.93 13.28
N THR A 509 15.45 -30.87 13.95
CA THR A 509 14.96 -32.23 14.22
C THR A 509 13.57 -32.25 14.85
N GLY A 510 13.28 -31.42 15.86
CA GLY A 510 11.96 -31.37 16.50
C GLY A 510 10.84 -30.93 15.58
N VAL A 511 11.12 -30.06 14.58
CA VAL A 511 10.14 -29.68 13.57
C VAL A 511 9.87 -30.85 12.63
N VAL A 512 10.91 -31.57 12.21
CA VAL A 512 10.77 -32.75 11.33
C VAL A 512 9.96 -33.83 12.03
N GLU A 513 10.31 -34.21 13.25
CA GLU A 513 9.56 -35.17 14.08
C GLU A 513 8.10 -34.78 14.27
N GLY A 514 7.85 -33.49 14.51
CA GLY A 514 6.49 -32.95 14.63
C GLY A 514 5.70 -32.99 13.32
N LEU A 515 6.35 -32.76 12.18
CA LEU A 515 5.72 -32.90 10.85
C LEU A 515 5.43 -34.37 10.50
N GLU A 516 6.36 -35.30 10.81
CA GLU A 516 6.13 -36.75 10.66
C GLU A 516 4.91 -37.20 11.44
N LYS A 517 4.83 -36.80 12.72
CA LYS A 517 3.63 -37.02 13.54
C LYS A 517 2.37 -36.41 12.94
N GLY A 518 2.52 -35.22 12.34
CA GLY A 518 1.42 -34.55 11.64
C GLY A 518 0.93 -35.37 10.43
N VAL A 519 1.81 -35.97 9.68
CA VAL A 519 1.47 -36.86 8.55
C VAL A 519 0.74 -38.11 9.05
N GLU A 520 1.28 -38.79 10.08
CA GLU A 520 0.63 -39.95 10.66
C GLU A 520 -0.80 -39.67 11.14
N LEU A 521 -0.99 -38.57 11.85
CA LEU A 521 -2.33 -38.17 12.32
C LEU A 521 -3.25 -37.81 11.14
N ALA A 522 -2.72 -37.14 10.12
CA ALA A 522 -3.50 -36.74 8.96
C ALA A 522 -3.97 -37.92 8.15
N GLU A 523 -3.13 -38.97 7.99
CA GLU A 523 -3.49 -40.20 7.31
C GLU A 523 -4.54 -41.00 8.08
N ALA A 524 -4.53 -40.95 9.41
CA ALA A 524 -5.47 -41.68 10.25
C ALA A 524 -6.85 -41.02 10.34
N ASP A 525 -6.91 -39.70 10.60
CA ASP A 525 -8.10 -39.05 11.11
C ASP A 525 -8.54 -37.80 10.34
N TYR A 526 -7.74 -37.26 9.39
CA TYR A 526 -8.01 -36.01 8.70
C TYR A 526 -8.00 -36.15 7.17
N LYS A 527 -8.59 -35.17 6.48
CA LYS A 527 -8.62 -35.10 5.01
C LYS A 527 -7.28 -34.62 4.42
N GLY A 528 -6.40 -34.06 5.22
CA GLY A 528 -5.09 -33.58 4.80
C GLY A 528 -4.35 -32.79 5.86
N LEU A 529 -3.07 -32.49 5.58
CA LEU A 529 -2.20 -31.67 6.41
C LEU A 529 -1.84 -30.38 5.68
N VAL A 530 -1.96 -29.25 6.38
CA VAL A 530 -1.54 -27.92 5.89
C VAL A 530 -0.45 -27.37 6.79
N ILE A 531 0.72 -27.10 6.27
CA ILE A 531 1.77 -26.35 6.98
C ILE A 531 1.48 -24.87 6.75
N TRP A 532 1.23 -24.13 7.85
CA TRP A 532 0.74 -22.76 7.78
C TRP A 532 1.43 -21.82 8.79
N SER A 533 1.63 -20.59 8.35
CA SER A 533 2.07 -19.48 9.20
C SER A 533 1.38 -18.19 8.75
N ASN A 534 1.05 -17.31 9.70
CA ASN A 534 0.61 -15.93 9.44
C ASN A 534 1.72 -14.90 9.73
N ASP A 535 2.92 -15.35 10.07
CA ASP A 535 4.06 -14.47 10.32
C ASP A 535 4.67 -13.95 9.00
N GLU A 536 5.42 -12.85 9.10
CA GLU A 536 6.11 -12.21 7.96
C GLU A 536 7.03 -13.20 7.20
N MET A 537 7.60 -14.17 7.94
CA MET A 537 8.47 -15.20 7.39
C MET A 537 7.84 -16.58 7.55
N PHE A 538 7.63 -17.29 6.43
CA PHE A 538 7.12 -18.65 6.47
C PHE A 538 8.12 -19.60 7.15
N SER A 539 9.40 -19.60 6.71
CA SER A 539 10.51 -20.33 7.34
C SER A 539 11.85 -19.75 6.86
N ALA A 540 12.86 -19.73 7.73
CA ALA A 540 14.24 -19.44 7.39
C ALA A 540 14.98 -20.64 6.75
N GLY A 541 14.31 -21.80 6.61
CA GLY A 541 14.92 -23.04 6.15
C GLY A 541 15.57 -23.84 7.28
N ALA A 542 16.56 -24.66 6.96
CA ALA A 542 17.21 -25.54 7.93
C ALA A 542 17.86 -24.80 9.10
N ASP A 543 17.71 -25.34 10.29
CA ASP A 543 18.44 -24.86 11.50
C ASP A 543 19.90 -25.31 11.44
N LEU A 544 20.73 -24.48 10.78
CA LEU A 544 22.15 -24.75 10.64
C LEU A 544 22.89 -24.86 11.98
N GLN A 545 22.38 -24.24 13.04
CA GLN A 545 23.02 -24.27 14.35
C GLN A 545 22.85 -25.64 15.01
N SER A 546 21.69 -26.27 14.88
CA SER A 546 21.46 -27.64 15.38
C SER A 546 22.21 -28.70 14.54
N MET A 547 22.49 -28.42 13.27
CA MET A 547 23.22 -29.31 12.36
C MET A 547 24.75 -29.17 12.47
N LEU A 548 25.26 -28.13 13.12
CA LEU A 548 26.71 -27.88 13.23
C LEU A 548 27.51 -29.08 13.81
N PRO A 549 27.07 -29.80 14.85
CA PRO A 549 27.77 -30.99 15.33
C PRO A 549 27.91 -32.11 14.30
N ALA A 550 26.87 -32.32 13.49
CA ALA A 550 26.90 -33.31 12.41
C ALA A 550 27.90 -32.91 11.33
N PHE A 551 27.95 -31.65 10.95
CA PHE A 551 28.93 -31.11 10.01
C PHE A 551 30.37 -31.25 10.50
N MET A 552 30.60 -31.01 11.80
CA MET A 552 31.94 -30.99 12.36
C MET A 552 32.50 -32.40 12.65
N MET A 553 31.63 -33.36 12.98
CA MET A 553 32.08 -34.68 13.44
C MET A 553 31.96 -35.79 12.42
N GLY A 554 31.15 -35.64 11.39
CA GLY A 554 30.78 -36.75 10.50
C GLY A 554 31.08 -36.62 9.02
N GLY A 555 31.56 -35.46 8.56
CA GLY A 555 31.77 -35.21 7.14
C GLY A 555 30.51 -35.41 6.27
N VAL A 556 30.68 -35.63 4.97
CA VAL A 556 29.58 -35.77 4.02
C VAL A 556 28.57 -36.85 4.40
N LYS A 557 29.02 -37.99 4.94
CA LYS A 557 28.12 -39.09 5.34
C LYS A 557 27.17 -38.75 6.50
N ALA A 558 27.57 -37.87 7.40
CA ALA A 558 26.70 -37.47 8.48
C ALA A 558 25.71 -36.37 8.04
N ILE A 559 26.04 -35.66 6.97
CA ILE A 559 25.14 -34.69 6.33
C ILE A 559 24.05 -35.42 5.56
N ASP A 560 24.39 -36.49 4.85
CA ASP A 560 23.44 -37.33 4.08
C ASP A 560 22.47 -38.13 5.01
N ALA A 561 22.83 -38.29 6.28
CA ALA A 561 22.03 -39.01 7.28
C ALA A 561 21.21 -38.11 8.20
N ALA A 562 21.47 -36.80 8.18
CA ALA A 562 20.77 -35.81 8.99
C ALA A 562 19.67 -35.06 8.19
#